data_9e2409269a95aa0c43818a8cddc3013d
#
_entry.id   9e2409269a95aa0c43818a8cddc3013d
#
_cell.length_a   1.000
_cell.length_b   1.000
_cell.length_c   1.000
_cell.angle_alpha   90.00
_cell.angle_beta   90.00
_cell.angle_gamma   90.00
#
_symmetry.space_group_name_H-M   'P 1'
#
loop_
_entity.id
_entity.type
_entity.pdbx_description
1 polymer ?
#
loop_
_entity_poly.entity_id
_entity_poly.type
_entity_poly.pdbx_seq_one_letter_code
_entity_poly.pdbx_strand_id
1 'polypeptide(L)'
;MTVDLQAQVGGDDAPRYLLVIDSASSRRIDLPRNGALIVGRSPEADIRVEARGASRLHARVIVSNGEVQISDLNSHNGTLVNGDRLAGSRALCSGDAVMVGDTILTLWREPHVISHSAVELGRLRQRLGEELQRASDYARPLAVLVVSLGSVPSRAVVEAKAAAALRLIDVFAWNGDAELVAVLPELGGEAARAAALELLEALAPVASEVRGGLAAYPNDGCDADTLLCGARAAAAVARAGAV
;
A
#
# COMPACT_ATOMS: atom_id res chain seq x y z
N MET A 1 23.31 9.75 -30.92
CA MET A 1 22.76 10.55 -29.83
C MET A 1 21.66 9.72 -29.20
N THR A 2 22.07 8.85 -28.26
CA THR A 2 21.18 7.89 -27.60
C THR A 2 20.65 8.58 -26.35
N VAL A 3 19.35 8.84 -26.30
CA VAL A 3 18.69 9.42 -25.14
C VAL A 3 18.37 8.26 -24.19
N ASP A 4 19.12 8.19 -23.09
CA ASP A 4 18.86 7.30 -21.97
C ASP A 4 17.57 7.76 -21.27
N LEU A 5 16.46 7.07 -21.55
CA LEU A 5 15.27 7.16 -20.72
C LEU A 5 15.46 6.25 -19.49
N GLN A 6 16.18 6.75 -18.50
CA GLN A 6 16.07 6.15 -17.15
C GLN A 6 14.65 6.35 -16.65
N ALA A 7 13.94 5.24 -16.55
CA ALA A 7 12.63 5.16 -15.92
C ALA A 7 12.71 5.77 -14.52
N GLN A 8 12.01 6.86 -14.30
CA GLN A 8 11.69 7.34 -12.97
C GLN A 8 10.79 6.28 -12.32
N VAL A 9 11.42 5.43 -11.52
CA VAL A 9 10.71 4.58 -10.56
C VAL A 9 9.94 5.53 -9.65
N GLY A 10 8.62 5.49 -9.71
CA GLY A 10 7.73 6.31 -8.90
C GLY A 10 8.13 6.23 -7.43
N GLY A 11 8.43 7.37 -6.83
CA GLY A 11 8.81 7.48 -5.43
C GLY A 11 7.72 6.86 -4.55
N ASP A 12 8.16 6.03 -3.64
CA ASP A 12 7.34 5.35 -2.64
C ASP A 12 6.70 6.39 -1.70
N ASP A 13 5.47 6.78 -1.99
CA ASP A 13 4.73 7.90 -1.40
C ASP A 13 4.00 7.53 -0.09
N ALA A 14 4.34 6.36 0.51
CA ALA A 14 3.72 5.92 1.75
C ALA A 14 4.05 6.87 2.92
N PRO A 15 3.05 7.32 3.70
CA PRO A 15 3.28 8.14 4.88
C PRO A 15 4.27 7.48 5.84
N ARG A 16 5.18 8.26 6.36
CA ARG A 16 6.19 7.82 7.33
C ARG A 16 6.01 8.56 8.64
N TYR A 17 6.29 7.88 9.71
CA TYR A 17 6.27 8.50 11.03
C TYR A 17 7.39 7.96 11.91
N LEU A 18 7.77 8.75 12.89
CA LEU A 18 8.60 8.32 13.99
C LEU A 18 7.72 8.03 15.20
N LEU A 19 7.89 6.85 15.77
CA LEU A 19 7.37 6.55 17.10
C LEU A 19 8.47 6.94 18.10
N VAL A 20 8.21 7.97 18.88
CA VAL A 20 9.10 8.47 19.91
C VAL A 20 8.69 7.84 21.23
N ILE A 21 9.59 7.09 21.85
CA ILE A 21 9.35 6.36 23.10
C ILE A 21 10.33 6.89 24.13
N ASP A 22 9.82 7.48 25.18
CA ASP A 22 10.57 7.88 26.37
C ASP A 22 10.09 7.11 27.61
N SER A 23 10.71 7.35 28.77
CA SER A 23 10.40 6.64 30.02
C SER A 23 8.95 6.82 30.52
N ALA A 24 8.24 7.83 30.06
CA ALA A 24 6.92 8.22 30.54
C ALA A 24 5.82 8.09 29.49
N SER A 25 6.16 8.10 28.21
CA SER A 25 5.18 8.18 27.13
C SER A 25 5.68 7.60 25.80
N SER A 26 4.73 7.33 24.93
CA SER A 26 5.03 7.12 23.51
C SER A 26 4.15 8.05 22.68
N ARG A 27 4.72 8.65 21.63
CA ARG A 27 3.99 9.52 20.72
C ARG A 27 4.43 9.32 19.29
N ARG A 28 3.51 9.49 18.38
CA ARG A 28 3.73 9.46 16.94
C ARG A 28 4.03 10.87 16.42
N ILE A 29 5.03 10.98 15.57
CA ILE A 29 5.40 12.19 14.83
C ILE A 29 5.35 11.86 13.34
N ASP A 30 4.40 12.40 12.62
CA ASP A 30 4.32 12.23 11.18
C ASP A 30 5.44 13.01 10.50
N LEU A 31 6.12 12.36 9.54
CA LEU A 31 7.20 12.97 8.80
C LEU A 31 6.65 13.70 7.56
N PRO A 32 7.20 14.88 7.22
CA PRO A 32 6.84 15.54 5.98
C PRO A 32 7.28 14.71 4.77
N ARG A 33 6.66 14.92 3.60
CA ARG A 33 7.10 14.28 2.35
C ARG A 33 8.53 14.67 1.95
N ASN A 34 8.87 15.93 2.15
CA ASN A 34 10.22 16.47 1.99
C ASN A 34 10.45 17.51 3.08
N GLY A 35 11.64 17.54 3.64
CA GLY A 35 12.00 18.49 4.69
C GLY A 35 13.03 17.96 5.67
N ALA A 36 13.32 18.75 6.69
CA ALA A 36 14.24 18.37 7.76
C ALA A 36 13.60 18.68 9.11
N LEU A 37 13.80 17.80 10.08
CA LEU A 37 13.35 17.93 11.46
C LEU A 37 14.54 17.80 12.39
N ILE A 38 14.62 18.66 13.37
CA ILE A 38 15.64 18.63 14.43
C ILE A 38 15.09 17.88 15.64
N VAL A 39 15.87 16.90 16.08
CA VAL A 39 15.60 16.15 17.32
C VAL A 39 16.48 16.71 18.42
N GLY A 40 15.92 17.02 19.58
CA GLY A 40 16.71 17.51 20.69
C GLY A 40 15.89 17.91 21.91
N ARG A 41 16.60 18.32 22.97
CA ARG A 41 15.98 18.71 24.25
C ARG A 41 15.49 20.16 24.26
N SER A 42 15.94 20.99 23.31
CA SER A 42 15.50 22.39 23.22
C SER A 42 14.01 22.50 22.88
N PRO A 43 13.31 23.52 23.42
CA PRO A 43 11.98 23.87 22.91
C PRO A 43 11.96 24.27 21.42
N GLU A 44 13.12 24.62 20.85
CA GLU A 44 13.31 24.97 19.44
C GLU A 44 13.46 23.75 18.54
N ALA A 45 13.59 22.52 19.11
CA ALA A 45 13.64 21.29 18.33
C ALA A 45 12.24 20.90 17.84
N ASP A 46 12.14 20.52 16.57
CA ASP A 46 10.88 20.07 15.96
C ASP A 46 10.35 18.80 16.66
N ILE A 47 11.27 17.92 17.02
CA ILE A 47 11.00 16.71 17.81
C ILE A 47 11.69 16.88 19.16
N ARG A 48 10.96 17.44 20.09
CA ARG A 48 11.48 17.64 21.45
C ARG A 48 11.52 16.29 22.19
N VAL A 49 12.68 15.96 22.76
CA VAL A 49 12.89 14.79 23.63
C VAL A 49 13.31 15.23 25.00
N GLU A 50 12.70 14.70 26.06
CA GLU A 50 13.01 15.05 27.44
C GLU A 50 14.06 14.10 28.04
N ALA A 51 14.94 13.57 27.20
CA ALA A 51 15.92 12.56 27.51
C ALA A 51 17.09 13.13 28.31
N ARG A 52 17.49 12.45 29.37
CA ARG A 52 18.77 12.67 29.99
C ARG A 52 19.87 12.27 29.02
N GLY A 53 20.82 13.16 28.78
CA GLY A 53 21.87 12.92 27.78
C GLY A 53 21.55 13.37 26.36
N ALA A 54 20.36 13.85 26.06
CA ALA A 54 20.09 14.51 24.79
C ALA A 54 20.65 15.95 24.80
N SER A 55 21.34 16.33 23.73
CA SER A 55 21.77 17.70 23.48
C SER A 55 20.59 18.60 23.12
N ARG A 56 20.73 19.92 23.23
CA ARG A 56 19.68 20.88 22.87
C ARG A 56 19.21 20.68 21.42
N LEU A 57 20.16 20.60 20.50
CA LEU A 57 19.98 20.14 19.12
C LEU A 57 20.88 18.91 19.01
N HIS A 58 20.32 17.73 18.83
CA HIS A 58 21.04 16.46 18.94
C HIS A 58 21.27 15.78 17.61
N ALA A 59 20.21 15.60 16.86
CA ALA A 59 20.24 14.95 15.56
C ALA A 59 19.32 15.68 14.58
N ARG A 60 19.54 15.43 13.28
CA ARG A 60 18.71 15.93 12.20
C ARG A 60 18.16 14.74 11.42
N VAL A 61 16.86 14.72 11.22
CA VAL A 61 16.16 13.80 10.31
C VAL A 61 15.85 14.56 9.04
N ILE A 62 16.24 14.03 7.89
CA ILE A 62 15.97 14.60 6.57
C ILE A 62 15.09 13.62 5.81
N VAL A 63 14.01 14.11 5.21
CA VAL A 63 13.15 13.35 4.33
C VAL A 63 13.26 13.94 2.93
N SER A 64 13.62 13.13 1.95
CA SER A 64 13.75 13.54 0.56
C SER A 64 13.43 12.37 -0.38
N ASN A 65 12.54 12.59 -1.34
CA ASN A 65 12.17 11.60 -2.35
C ASN A 65 11.83 10.22 -1.77
N GLY A 66 11.17 10.20 -0.61
CA GLY A 66 10.81 8.95 0.03
C GLY A 66 11.91 8.27 0.85
N GLU A 67 13.11 8.81 0.90
CA GLU A 67 14.17 8.38 1.81
C GLU A 67 14.15 9.19 3.10
N VAL A 68 14.44 8.52 4.21
CA VAL A 68 14.62 9.15 5.51
C VAL A 68 16.08 8.95 5.92
N GLN A 69 16.79 10.02 6.19
CA GLN A 69 18.16 9.99 6.65
C GLN A 69 18.27 10.65 8.01
N ILE A 70 19.20 10.16 8.82
CA ILE A 70 19.54 10.78 10.09
C ILE A 70 21.03 11.16 10.14
N SER A 71 21.33 12.29 10.78
CA SER A 71 22.70 12.74 11.06
C SER A 71 22.80 13.28 12.48
N ASP A 72 23.92 13.03 13.13
CA ASP A 72 24.25 13.62 14.44
C ASP A 72 24.70 15.09 14.28
N LEU A 73 24.25 15.95 15.16
CA LEU A 73 24.59 17.38 15.15
C LEU A 73 25.71 17.72 16.16
N ASN A 74 26.77 16.91 16.22
CA ASN A 74 27.83 16.99 17.21
C ASN A 74 27.28 16.93 18.63
N SER A 75 26.40 15.99 18.86
CA SER A 75 25.79 15.81 20.17
C SER A 75 26.82 15.32 21.19
N HIS A 76 26.59 15.59 22.50
CA HIS A 76 27.54 15.24 23.56
C HIS A 76 27.73 13.72 23.66
N ASN A 77 26.68 12.95 23.61
CA ASN A 77 26.70 11.49 23.78
C ASN A 77 26.69 10.72 22.45
N GLY A 78 26.43 11.39 21.33
CA GLY A 78 26.25 10.78 20.02
C GLY A 78 24.88 10.15 19.84
N THR A 79 24.54 9.92 18.60
CA THR A 79 23.34 9.22 18.17
C THR A 79 23.68 7.77 17.87
N LEU A 80 22.84 6.82 18.28
CA LEU A 80 23.00 5.41 17.94
C LEU A 80 21.87 4.99 16.97
N VAL A 81 22.18 4.13 16.02
CA VAL A 81 21.18 3.51 15.13
C VAL A 81 21.33 2.00 15.23
N ASN A 82 20.30 1.31 15.72
CA ASN A 82 20.31 -0.13 16.00
C ASN A 82 21.44 -0.57 16.94
N GLY A 83 21.84 0.31 17.86
CA GLY A 83 22.95 0.09 18.80
C GLY A 83 24.32 0.55 18.31
N ASP A 84 24.50 0.83 17.03
CA ASP A 84 25.75 1.31 16.44
C ASP A 84 25.83 2.83 16.50
N ARG A 85 27.00 3.36 16.89
CA ARG A 85 27.23 4.80 16.90
C ARG A 85 27.24 5.36 15.48
N LEU A 86 26.40 6.37 15.26
CA LEU A 86 26.28 7.03 13.97
C LEU A 86 27.55 7.81 13.61
N ALA A 87 28.17 7.47 12.48
CA ALA A 87 29.27 8.23 11.88
C ALA A 87 28.75 8.94 10.62
N GLY A 88 28.58 10.26 10.70
CA GLY A 88 28.06 11.04 9.58
C GLY A 88 26.54 10.95 9.41
N SER A 89 26.06 10.60 8.23
CA SER A 89 24.64 10.44 7.89
C SER A 89 24.35 8.99 7.52
N ARG A 90 23.17 8.49 7.92
CA ARG A 90 22.70 7.13 7.62
C ARG A 90 21.26 7.16 7.14
N ALA A 91 20.97 6.43 6.06
CA ALA A 91 19.61 6.16 5.65
C ALA A 91 18.94 5.21 6.66
N LEU A 92 17.69 5.50 7.00
CA LEU A 92 16.88 4.70 7.92
C LEU A 92 15.89 3.86 7.13
N CYS A 93 15.76 2.60 7.52
CA CYS A 93 14.72 1.69 7.08
C CYS A 93 13.58 1.61 8.11
N SER A 94 12.40 1.18 7.68
CA SER A 94 11.27 0.93 8.58
C SER A 94 11.66 -0.14 9.61
N GLY A 95 11.44 0.16 10.89
CA GLY A 95 11.87 -0.67 12.02
C GLY A 95 13.22 -0.27 12.63
N ASP A 96 14.02 0.59 11.98
CA ASP A 96 15.26 1.07 12.57
C ASP A 96 15.00 1.87 13.83
N ALA A 97 15.76 1.56 14.88
CA ALA A 97 15.70 2.23 16.18
C ALA A 97 16.88 3.22 16.32
N VAL A 98 16.54 4.49 16.52
CA VAL A 98 17.49 5.58 16.79
C VAL A 98 17.45 5.94 18.26
N MET A 99 18.58 5.92 18.93
CA MET A 99 18.70 6.35 20.33
C MET A 99 19.31 7.76 20.42
N VAL A 100 18.59 8.62 21.12
CA VAL A 100 18.98 9.99 21.44
C VAL A 100 18.91 10.16 22.95
N GLY A 101 20.05 10.01 23.64
CA GLY A 101 20.07 9.85 25.10
C GLY A 101 19.37 8.55 25.50
N ASP A 102 18.35 8.64 26.35
CA ASP A 102 17.49 7.53 26.79
C ASP A 102 16.13 7.45 26.03
N THR A 103 15.96 8.29 25.03
CA THR A 103 14.77 8.22 24.13
C THR A 103 15.05 7.39 22.89
N ILE A 104 14.10 6.53 22.53
CA ILE A 104 14.13 5.74 21.31
C ILE A 104 13.16 6.35 20.30
N LEU A 105 13.65 6.57 19.08
CA LEU A 105 12.83 6.92 17.93
C LEU A 105 12.86 5.75 16.95
N THR A 106 11.73 5.17 16.64
CA THR A 106 11.66 4.09 15.63
C THR A 106 10.98 4.62 14.39
N LEU A 107 11.65 4.49 13.24
CA LEU A 107 11.03 4.81 11.96
C LEU A 107 10.03 3.73 11.61
N TRP A 108 8.81 4.16 11.36
CA TRP A 108 7.79 3.33 10.76
C TRP A 108 7.34 3.97 9.45
N ARG A 109 7.20 3.12 8.48
CA ARG A 109 6.39 3.42 7.34
C ARG A 109 4.99 2.97 7.73
N GLU A 110 3.98 3.84 7.62
CA GLU A 110 2.65 3.28 7.61
C GLU A 110 2.69 2.15 6.60
N PRO A 111 2.26 0.91 6.98
CA PRO A 111 1.96 -0.03 5.95
C PRO A 111 1.12 0.84 5.01
N HIS A 112 1.58 1.00 3.78
CA HIS A 112 0.71 1.55 2.76
C HIS A 112 -0.60 0.86 3.08
N VAL A 113 -1.56 1.57 3.71
CA VAL A 113 -2.94 1.20 3.50
C VAL A 113 -2.91 1.17 2.02
N ILE A 114 -2.85 -0.04 1.47
CA ILE A 114 -2.94 -0.20 0.05
C ILE A 114 -4.23 0.54 -0.21
N SER A 115 -4.08 1.82 -0.53
CA SER A 115 -5.12 2.53 -1.20
C SER A 115 -5.35 1.56 -2.32
N HIS A 116 -6.45 0.84 -2.26
CA HIS A 116 -6.86 -0.07 -3.30
C HIS A 116 -7.11 0.83 -4.51
N SER A 117 -6.03 1.45 -4.98
CA SER A 117 -6.01 2.13 -6.26
C SER A 117 -5.88 1.05 -7.30
N ALA A 118 -6.63 1.18 -8.36
CA ALA A 118 -6.51 0.31 -9.50
C ALA A 118 -5.03 0.24 -9.91
N VAL A 119 -4.49 -0.96 -9.97
CA VAL A 119 -3.16 -1.19 -10.53
C VAL A 119 -3.24 -1.15 -12.07
N GLU A 120 -2.09 -1.04 -12.73
CA GLU A 120 -2.05 -1.25 -14.17
C GLU A 120 -2.48 -2.68 -14.53
N LEU A 121 -3.23 -2.85 -15.61
CA LEU A 121 -3.75 -4.15 -16.05
C LEU A 121 -2.64 -5.19 -16.26
N GLY A 122 -1.49 -4.78 -16.75
CA GLY A 122 -0.31 -5.65 -16.90
C GLY A 122 0.18 -6.19 -15.55
N ARG A 123 0.19 -5.35 -14.52
CA ARG A 123 0.57 -5.73 -13.16
C ARG A 123 -0.47 -6.66 -12.51
N LEU A 124 -1.76 -6.44 -12.77
CA LEU A 124 -2.81 -7.35 -12.32
C LEU A 124 -2.66 -8.74 -12.95
N ARG A 125 -2.37 -8.82 -14.25
CA ARG A 125 -2.13 -10.09 -14.95
C ARG A 125 -0.92 -10.84 -14.40
N GLN A 126 0.18 -10.13 -14.13
CA GLN A 126 1.34 -10.71 -13.46
C GLN A 126 0.94 -11.27 -12.09
N ARG A 127 0.23 -10.48 -11.28
CA ARG A 127 -0.24 -10.91 -9.95
C ARG A 127 -1.15 -12.12 -10.03
N LEU A 128 -2.06 -12.16 -11.01
CA LEU A 128 -2.92 -13.32 -11.24
C LEU A 128 -2.11 -14.58 -11.54
N GLY A 129 -1.06 -14.49 -12.36
CA GLY A 129 -0.15 -15.61 -12.61
C GLY A 129 0.55 -16.11 -11.36
N GLU A 130 1.05 -15.20 -10.52
CA GLU A 130 1.68 -15.53 -9.23
C GLU A 130 0.70 -16.20 -8.26
N GLU A 131 -0.54 -15.72 -8.19
CA GLU A 131 -1.58 -16.30 -7.32
C GLU A 131 -2.07 -17.66 -7.84
N LEU A 132 -2.16 -17.85 -9.17
CA LEU A 132 -2.45 -19.16 -9.76
C LEU A 132 -1.39 -20.20 -9.40
N GLN A 133 -0.12 -19.82 -9.45
CA GLN A 133 0.96 -20.71 -9.03
C GLN A 133 0.82 -21.09 -7.55
N ARG A 134 0.55 -20.12 -6.68
CA ARG A 134 0.30 -20.37 -5.25
C ARG A 134 -0.95 -21.23 -5.03
N ALA A 135 -2.03 -20.94 -5.75
CA ALA A 135 -3.27 -21.71 -5.67
C ALA A 135 -3.03 -23.18 -6.05
N SER A 136 -2.22 -23.43 -7.07
CA SER A 136 -1.81 -24.77 -7.48
C SER A 136 -0.91 -25.46 -6.45
N ASP A 137 0.12 -24.76 -5.96
CA ASP A 137 1.11 -25.33 -5.05
C ASP A 137 0.53 -25.69 -3.67
N TYR A 138 -0.43 -24.92 -3.21
CA TYR A 138 -1.02 -25.03 -1.86
C TYR A 138 -2.47 -25.48 -1.85
N ALA A 139 -3.03 -25.86 -2.99
CA ALA A 139 -4.44 -26.26 -3.15
C ALA A 139 -5.42 -25.22 -2.57
N ARG A 140 -5.14 -23.92 -2.78
CA ARG A 140 -5.98 -22.82 -2.30
C ARG A 140 -6.94 -22.34 -3.40
N PRO A 141 -8.15 -21.93 -3.05
CA PRO A 141 -9.08 -21.36 -4.00
C PRO A 141 -8.58 -19.98 -4.46
N LEU A 142 -8.95 -19.62 -5.69
CA LEU A 142 -8.71 -18.31 -6.28
C LEU A 142 -9.89 -17.97 -7.18
N ALA A 143 -10.35 -16.73 -7.16
CA ALA A 143 -11.36 -16.27 -8.09
C ALA A 143 -10.92 -15.00 -8.83
N VAL A 144 -11.46 -14.84 -10.01
CA VAL A 144 -11.35 -13.63 -10.84
C VAL A 144 -12.75 -13.06 -11.04
N LEU A 145 -12.91 -11.80 -10.72
CA LEU A 145 -14.15 -11.07 -10.90
C LEU A 145 -13.96 -10.01 -11.99
N VAL A 146 -14.85 -9.99 -12.94
CA VAL A 146 -14.96 -8.92 -13.94
C VAL A 146 -16.25 -8.16 -13.68
N VAL A 147 -16.15 -6.84 -13.55
CA VAL A 147 -17.28 -5.95 -13.36
C VAL A 147 -17.37 -5.01 -14.55
N SER A 148 -18.45 -5.15 -15.32
CA SER A 148 -18.80 -4.22 -16.38
C SER A 148 -19.65 -3.09 -15.83
N LEU A 149 -19.24 -1.86 -16.13
CA LEU A 149 -19.85 -0.63 -15.66
C LEU A 149 -20.48 0.09 -16.87
N GLY A 150 -21.63 0.71 -16.66
CA GLY A 150 -22.17 1.65 -17.62
C GLY A 150 -21.44 3.00 -17.55
N SER A 151 -22.17 4.10 -17.68
CA SER A 151 -21.56 5.43 -17.55
C SER A 151 -20.96 5.64 -16.15
N VAL A 152 -19.69 5.99 -16.10
CA VAL A 152 -18.92 6.23 -14.87
C VAL A 152 -18.60 7.72 -14.77
N PRO A 153 -19.23 8.48 -13.85
CA PRO A 153 -18.99 9.93 -13.71
C PRO A 153 -17.55 10.26 -13.28
N SER A 154 -16.96 9.40 -12.45
CA SER A 154 -15.59 9.60 -11.95
C SER A 154 -14.95 8.25 -11.60
N ARG A 155 -13.81 7.97 -12.23
CA ARG A 155 -12.98 6.80 -11.90
C ARG A 155 -12.53 6.79 -10.44
N ALA A 156 -12.12 7.94 -9.92
CA ALA A 156 -11.64 8.06 -8.55
C ALA A 156 -12.72 7.68 -7.52
N VAL A 157 -13.99 7.99 -7.78
CA VAL A 157 -15.10 7.59 -6.91
C VAL A 157 -15.35 6.09 -6.97
N VAL A 158 -15.30 5.50 -8.16
CA VAL A 158 -15.43 4.04 -8.34
C VAL A 158 -14.27 3.31 -7.65
N GLU A 159 -13.04 3.77 -7.82
CA GLU A 159 -11.86 3.20 -7.16
C GLU A 159 -11.97 3.25 -5.64
N ALA A 160 -12.39 4.39 -5.08
CA ALA A 160 -12.59 4.53 -3.64
C ALA A 160 -13.64 3.55 -3.10
N LYS A 161 -14.74 3.34 -3.85
CA LYS A 161 -15.78 2.38 -3.48
C LYS A 161 -15.31 0.94 -3.61
N ALA A 162 -14.60 0.60 -4.71
CA ALA A 162 -14.02 -0.71 -4.89
C ALA A 162 -12.99 -1.03 -3.81
N ALA A 163 -12.13 -0.07 -3.49
CA ALA A 163 -11.14 -0.18 -2.43
C ALA A 163 -11.75 -0.44 -1.04
N ALA A 164 -12.90 0.16 -0.76
CA ALA A 164 -13.59 -0.03 0.52
C ALA A 164 -14.32 -1.39 0.63
N ALA A 165 -14.73 -1.97 -0.50
CA ALA A 165 -15.45 -3.24 -0.55
C ALA A 165 -14.51 -4.46 -0.67
N LEU A 166 -13.31 -4.28 -1.25
CA LEU A 166 -12.34 -5.35 -1.44
C LEU A 166 -11.44 -5.52 -0.20
N ARG A 167 -10.92 -6.75 -0.01
CA ARG A 167 -9.97 -7.05 1.08
C ARG A 167 -8.57 -6.55 0.73
N LEU A 168 -7.72 -6.35 1.73
CA LEU A 168 -6.33 -5.89 1.56
C LEU A 168 -5.48 -6.76 0.62
N ILE A 169 -5.81 -8.05 0.50
CA ILE A 169 -5.09 -8.99 -0.36
C ILE A 169 -5.63 -9.03 -1.79
N ASP A 170 -6.84 -8.50 -2.01
CA ASP A 170 -7.45 -8.43 -3.32
C ASP A 170 -6.78 -7.35 -4.16
N VAL A 171 -6.70 -7.54 -5.46
CA VAL A 171 -6.09 -6.58 -6.38
C VAL A 171 -7.06 -6.31 -7.51
N PHE A 172 -7.23 -5.06 -7.90
CA PHE A 172 -8.08 -4.72 -9.02
C PHE A 172 -7.41 -3.75 -9.99
N ALA A 173 -7.87 -3.77 -11.23
CA ALA A 173 -7.39 -2.91 -12.31
C ALA A 173 -8.54 -2.49 -13.21
N TRP A 174 -8.39 -1.35 -13.86
CA TRP A 174 -9.21 -0.98 -15.00
C TRP A 174 -8.77 -1.72 -16.26
N ASN A 175 -9.73 -2.19 -17.02
CA ASN A 175 -9.55 -2.64 -18.39
C ASN A 175 -10.42 -1.76 -19.31
N GLY A 176 -9.78 -0.77 -19.94
CA GLY A 176 -10.50 0.28 -20.66
C GLY A 176 -11.24 1.23 -19.72
N ASP A 177 -12.36 1.77 -20.17
CA ASP A 177 -13.08 2.85 -19.48
C ASP A 177 -14.28 2.39 -18.63
N ALA A 178 -14.74 1.15 -18.87
CA ALA A 178 -15.98 0.65 -18.33
C ALA A 178 -15.89 -0.78 -17.74
N GLU A 179 -14.70 -1.30 -17.54
CA GLU A 179 -14.50 -2.63 -16.97
C GLU A 179 -13.49 -2.57 -15.82
N LEU A 180 -13.86 -3.12 -14.67
CA LEU A 180 -12.94 -3.44 -13.57
C LEU A 180 -12.68 -4.94 -13.55
N VAL A 181 -11.44 -5.32 -13.35
CA VAL A 181 -11.02 -6.70 -13.13
C VAL A 181 -10.44 -6.80 -11.73
N ALA A 182 -10.90 -7.76 -10.94
CA ALA A 182 -10.36 -8.02 -9.61
C ALA A 182 -9.86 -9.48 -9.50
N VAL A 183 -8.76 -9.66 -8.81
CA VAL A 183 -8.19 -10.95 -8.41
C VAL A 183 -8.48 -11.12 -6.93
N LEU A 184 -9.11 -12.22 -6.55
CA LEU A 184 -9.59 -12.54 -5.21
C LEU A 184 -8.87 -13.79 -4.70
N PRO A 185 -7.66 -13.66 -4.14
CA PRO A 185 -6.91 -14.79 -3.60
C PRO A 185 -7.65 -15.45 -2.42
N GLU A 186 -7.50 -16.77 -2.29
CA GLU A 186 -8.08 -17.55 -1.19
C GLU A 186 -9.62 -17.49 -1.09
N LEU A 187 -10.29 -17.05 -2.15
CA LEU A 187 -11.74 -17.10 -2.28
C LEU A 187 -12.18 -18.05 -3.41
N GLY A 188 -13.19 -18.83 -3.10
CA GLY A 188 -13.85 -19.70 -4.07
C GLY A 188 -15.31 -19.94 -3.68
N GLY A 189 -16.10 -20.48 -4.62
CA GLY A 189 -17.50 -20.83 -4.39
C GLY A 189 -18.36 -19.70 -3.83
N GLU A 190 -19.08 -19.95 -2.79
CA GLU A 190 -19.99 -19.02 -2.11
C GLU A 190 -19.27 -17.77 -1.56
N ALA A 191 -18.05 -17.93 -1.02
CA ALA A 191 -17.30 -16.80 -0.47
C ALA A 191 -16.86 -15.79 -1.55
N ALA A 192 -16.42 -16.30 -2.71
CA ALA A 192 -16.10 -15.45 -3.85
C ALA A 192 -17.34 -14.73 -4.39
N ARG A 193 -18.48 -15.44 -4.42
CA ARG A 193 -19.77 -14.88 -4.84
C ARG A 193 -20.25 -13.79 -3.89
N ALA A 194 -20.13 -13.99 -2.57
CA ALA A 194 -20.49 -12.99 -1.57
C ALA A 194 -19.63 -11.71 -1.73
N ALA A 195 -18.32 -11.85 -1.85
CA ALA A 195 -17.42 -10.72 -2.08
C ALA A 195 -17.72 -9.98 -3.40
N ALA A 196 -18.06 -10.72 -4.46
CA ALA A 196 -18.48 -10.12 -5.72
C ALA A 196 -19.76 -9.30 -5.57
N LEU A 197 -20.78 -9.82 -4.89
CA LEU A 197 -22.03 -9.10 -4.65
C LEU A 197 -21.82 -7.83 -3.81
N GLU A 198 -20.99 -7.90 -2.77
CA GLU A 198 -20.63 -6.74 -1.95
C GLU A 198 -19.98 -5.63 -2.79
N LEU A 199 -19.07 -6.00 -3.71
CA LEU A 199 -18.48 -5.05 -4.63
C LEU A 199 -19.51 -4.43 -5.59
N LEU A 200 -20.40 -5.26 -6.17
CA LEU A 200 -21.44 -4.76 -7.07
C LEU A 200 -22.39 -3.79 -6.35
N GLU A 201 -22.81 -4.11 -5.14
CA GLU A 201 -23.65 -3.25 -4.31
C GLU A 201 -22.96 -1.92 -3.98
N ALA A 202 -21.67 -1.95 -3.67
CA ALA A 202 -20.87 -0.74 -3.41
C ALA A 202 -20.74 0.18 -4.64
N LEU A 203 -20.74 -0.41 -5.84
CA LEU A 203 -20.59 0.31 -7.13
C LEU A 203 -21.93 0.79 -7.71
N ALA A 204 -23.04 0.15 -7.37
CA ALA A 204 -24.36 0.49 -7.89
C ALA A 204 -24.76 1.98 -7.74
N PRO A 205 -24.41 2.70 -6.65
CA PRO A 205 -24.73 4.11 -6.53
C PRO A 205 -23.90 5.05 -7.40
N VAL A 206 -22.77 4.57 -7.96
CA VAL A 206 -21.77 5.41 -8.65
C VAL A 206 -21.57 5.05 -10.13
N ALA A 207 -22.32 4.08 -10.63
CA ALA A 207 -22.35 3.71 -12.06
C ALA A 207 -23.79 3.46 -12.51
N SER A 208 -24.11 3.78 -13.77
CA SER A 208 -25.47 3.64 -14.29
C SER A 208 -25.94 2.20 -14.45
N GLU A 209 -25.03 1.28 -14.64
CA GLU A 209 -25.26 -0.14 -14.77
C GLU A 209 -24.05 -0.91 -14.24
N VAL A 210 -24.26 -1.91 -13.41
CA VAL A 210 -23.21 -2.73 -12.82
C VAL A 210 -23.56 -4.19 -13.04
N ARG A 211 -22.69 -4.93 -13.72
CA ARG A 211 -22.82 -6.37 -13.95
C ARG A 211 -21.54 -7.06 -13.55
N GLY A 212 -21.63 -8.17 -12.84
CA GLY A 212 -20.50 -8.98 -12.42
C GLY A 212 -20.43 -10.32 -13.15
N GLY A 213 -19.22 -10.81 -13.35
CA GLY A 213 -18.96 -12.17 -13.79
C GLY A 213 -17.78 -12.74 -13.04
N LEU A 214 -17.97 -13.90 -12.45
CA LEU A 214 -17.01 -14.59 -11.62
C LEU A 214 -16.51 -15.86 -12.31
N ALA A 215 -15.21 -16.14 -12.22
CA ALA A 215 -14.59 -17.40 -12.60
C ALA A 215 -13.64 -17.85 -11.48
N ALA A 216 -13.69 -19.12 -11.09
CA ALA A 216 -12.95 -19.67 -9.97
C ALA A 216 -12.00 -20.80 -10.41
N TYR A 217 -10.77 -20.73 -9.93
CA TYR A 217 -9.80 -21.81 -10.04
C TYR A 217 -10.14 -22.92 -9.01
N PRO A 218 -9.99 -24.19 -9.36
CA PRO A 218 -9.66 -24.71 -10.69
C PRO A 218 -10.87 -24.98 -11.60
N ASN A 219 -12.09 -24.73 -11.14
CA ASN A 219 -13.33 -25.21 -11.76
C ASN A 219 -13.59 -24.58 -13.14
N ASP A 220 -13.31 -23.28 -13.27
CA ASP A 220 -13.63 -22.51 -14.49
C ASP A 220 -12.40 -22.27 -15.36
N GLY A 221 -11.22 -22.72 -14.91
CA GLY A 221 -9.95 -22.63 -15.65
C GLY A 221 -8.73 -22.79 -14.78
N CYS A 222 -7.59 -23.10 -15.41
CA CYS A 222 -6.31 -23.32 -14.75
C CYS A 222 -5.24 -22.27 -15.12
N ASP A 223 -5.57 -21.33 -15.98
CA ASP A 223 -4.69 -20.26 -16.44
C ASP A 223 -5.40 -18.90 -16.42
N ALA A 224 -4.60 -17.84 -16.46
CA ALA A 224 -5.09 -16.47 -16.31
C ALA A 224 -6.05 -16.06 -17.44
N ASP A 225 -5.75 -16.45 -18.67
CA ASP A 225 -6.56 -16.03 -19.83
C ASP A 225 -7.91 -16.75 -19.85
N THR A 226 -7.95 -18.03 -19.50
CA THR A 226 -9.18 -18.81 -19.37
C THR A 226 -10.09 -18.23 -18.28
N LEU A 227 -9.56 -17.93 -17.10
CA LEU A 227 -10.35 -17.34 -16.01
C LEU A 227 -10.86 -15.94 -16.36
N LEU A 228 -10.03 -15.09 -16.95
CA LEU A 228 -10.45 -13.76 -17.39
C LEU A 228 -11.54 -13.83 -18.48
N CYS A 229 -11.38 -14.75 -19.43
CA CYS A 229 -12.36 -14.95 -20.49
C CYS A 229 -13.70 -15.47 -19.93
N GLY A 230 -13.66 -16.45 -19.04
CA GLY A 230 -14.83 -17.01 -18.36
C GLY A 230 -15.59 -15.96 -17.55
N ALA A 231 -14.87 -15.18 -16.74
CA ALA A 231 -15.46 -14.11 -15.96
C ALA A 231 -16.11 -13.02 -16.84
N ARG A 232 -15.48 -12.63 -17.96
CA ARG A 232 -16.08 -11.70 -18.93
C ARG A 232 -17.34 -12.24 -19.58
N ALA A 233 -17.31 -13.50 -19.99
CA ALA A 233 -18.48 -14.14 -20.58
C ALA A 233 -19.65 -14.19 -19.59
N ALA A 234 -19.38 -14.49 -18.33
CA ALA A 234 -20.39 -14.44 -17.27
C ALA A 234 -20.94 -13.03 -17.06
N ALA A 235 -20.08 -12.00 -16.97
CA ALA A 235 -20.52 -10.61 -16.84
C ALA A 235 -21.38 -10.12 -18.00
N ALA A 236 -21.10 -10.59 -19.23
CA ALA A 236 -21.87 -10.20 -20.42
C ALA A 236 -23.32 -10.70 -20.42
N VAL A 237 -23.58 -11.83 -19.76
CA VAL A 237 -24.93 -12.43 -19.69
C VAL A 237 -25.65 -12.15 -18.37
N ALA A 238 -24.94 -11.61 -17.38
CA ALA A 238 -25.50 -11.27 -16.08
C ALA A 238 -26.55 -10.14 -16.19
N ARG A 239 -27.57 -10.18 -15.33
CA ARG A 239 -28.48 -9.05 -15.14
C ARG A 239 -27.81 -7.96 -14.32
N ALA A 240 -28.27 -6.72 -14.46
CA ALA A 240 -27.76 -5.64 -13.63
C ALA A 240 -27.89 -5.95 -12.11
N GLY A 241 -26.83 -5.79 -11.36
CA GLY A 241 -26.78 -6.12 -9.93
C GLY A 241 -26.62 -7.61 -9.61
N ALA A 242 -26.34 -8.47 -10.60
CA ALA A 242 -26.12 -9.91 -10.43
C ALA A 242 -24.70 -10.32 -10.86
N VAL A 243 -24.28 -11.47 -10.33
CA VAL A 243 -23.00 -12.14 -10.62
C VAL A 243 -23.21 -13.62 -10.93
#